data_76d2b5d594de9db2c786d44843b11948
#
_entry.id   76d2b5d594de9db2c786d44843b11948
#
_cell.length_a   1.000
_cell.length_b   1.000
_cell.length_c   1.000
_cell.angle_alpha   90.00
_cell.angle_beta   90.00
_cell.angle_gamma   90.00
#
_symmetry.space_group_name_H-M   'P 1'
#
loop_
_entity.id
_entity.type
_entity.pdbx_description
1 polymer ?
#
loop_
_entity_poly.entity_id
_entity_poly.type
_entity_poly.pdbx_seq_one_letter_code
_entity_poly.pdbx_strand_id
1 'polypeptide(L)'
;AFDADKYNVIPVYISKQGRWYTGPELLEVRNYRDMKKLTAHATEVYMRPEFGDYSLYRAEGNMWGKKAPVVARLDVSVPVLHGTNGEDGIFEGVLQTIGLPFAGCDVLASANGMDKITMKMILRSCGVPVVDYVWFTDGQWRTGRRALIEQVERELGYPVIVKPANLGSSVGIGKAADRKELEKAVDNAERFSSRLIVEHMVGKLKEINCSVLGDADDCRPSVCEEPVKTGDFLSYEDKYMGGGKGGSKQGMQSSERRVPADLPDEVTRRIQHLACETFRCLGCHGVSRVDVMIDEEDGQIYVNEINTIPGSLSFYLWEASGLSFPALMDELVRLAFDRKRKEELKTFSFDNNIFAMGGAIGAKGSKGTKF
;
A
#
# COMPACT_ATOMS: atom_id res chain seq x y z
N ALA A 1 -17.86 -11.65 0.88
CA ALA A 1 -17.99 -10.48 1.74
C ALA A 1 -19.09 -9.52 1.25
N PHE A 2 -19.18 -9.28 -0.05
CA PHE A 2 -20.25 -8.47 -0.63
C PHE A 2 -21.61 -9.15 -0.50
N ASP A 3 -22.63 -8.36 -0.21
CA ASP A 3 -24.02 -8.77 -0.22
C ASP A 3 -24.49 -8.97 -1.67
N ALA A 4 -24.86 -10.20 -2.03
CA ALA A 4 -25.27 -10.55 -3.40
C ALA A 4 -26.60 -9.90 -3.83
N ASP A 5 -27.42 -9.46 -2.89
CA ASP A 5 -28.67 -8.74 -3.17
C ASP A 5 -28.42 -7.26 -3.53
N LYS A 6 -27.23 -6.73 -3.16
CA LYS A 6 -26.84 -5.33 -3.43
C LYS A 6 -25.83 -5.20 -4.56
N TYR A 7 -24.93 -6.19 -4.72
CA TYR A 7 -23.76 -6.08 -5.60
C TYR A 7 -23.68 -7.22 -6.61
N ASN A 8 -23.43 -6.86 -7.86
CA ASN A 8 -22.98 -7.81 -8.88
C ASN A 8 -21.43 -7.77 -8.89
N VAL A 9 -20.79 -8.74 -8.25
CA VAL A 9 -19.33 -8.79 -8.12
C VAL A 9 -18.68 -9.31 -9.39
N ILE A 10 -17.88 -8.49 -10.03
CA ILE A 10 -17.07 -8.84 -11.20
C ILE A 10 -15.63 -9.05 -10.72
N PRO A 11 -15.17 -10.28 -10.50
CA PRO A 11 -13.80 -10.54 -10.09
C PRO A 11 -12.83 -10.26 -11.24
N VAL A 12 -11.73 -9.56 -10.96
CA VAL A 12 -10.66 -9.31 -11.92
C VAL A 12 -9.34 -9.78 -11.30
N TYR A 13 -8.66 -10.69 -11.99
CA TYR A 13 -7.32 -11.14 -11.63
C TYR A 13 -6.30 -10.51 -12.58
N ILE A 14 -5.26 -9.89 -12.00
CA ILE A 14 -4.12 -9.34 -12.73
C ILE A 14 -2.93 -10.28 -12.56
N SER A 15 -2.42 -10.82 -13.66
CA SER A 15 -1.28 -11.74 -13.65
C SER A 15 0.04 -11.00 -13.43
N LYS A 16 1.11 -11.75 -13.09
CA LYS A 16 2.49 -11.22 -13.01
C LYS A 16 3.00 -10.58 -14.31
N GLN A 17 2.39 -10.89 -15.44
CA GLN A 17 2.70 -10.29 -16.75
C GLN A 17 1.82 -9.07 -17.07
N GLY A 18 0.97 -8.63 -16.13
CA GLY A 18 0.07 -7.50 -16.30
C GLY A 18 -1.16 -7.80 -17.15
N ARG A 19 -1.46 -9.08 -17.45
CA ARG A 19 -2.69 -9.45 -18.15
C ARG A 19 -3.84 -9.56 -17.17
N TRP A 20 -5.02 -9.10 -17.58
CA TRP A 20 -6.21 -9.08 -16.77
C TRP A 20 -7.17 -10.19 -17.20
N TYR A 21 -7.78 -10.85 -16.25
CA TYR A 21 -8.73 -11.94 -16.48
C TYR A 21 -9.97 -11.73 -15.63
N THR A 22 -11.15 -12.09 -16.17
CA THR A 22 -12.42 -12.10 -15.45
C THR A 22 -13.17 -13.40 -15.73
N GLY A 23 -14.06 -13.77 -14.82
CA GLY A 23 -14.91 -14.94 -14.93
C GLY A 23 -15.33 -15.49 -13.58
N PRO A 24 -16.44 -16.24 -13.50
CA PRO A 24 -16.96 -16.76 -12.24
C PRO A 24 -15.99 -17.72 -11.53
N GLU A 25 -15.12 -18.39 -12.26
CA GLU A 25 -14.09 -19.28 -11.73
C GLU A 25 -13.08 -18.58 -10.80
N LEU A 26 -12.94 -17.26 -10.93
CA LEU A 26 -12.07 -16.43 -10.07
C LEU A 26 -12.65 -16.22 -8.66
N LEU A 27 -13.93 -16.46 -8.44
CA LEU A 27 -14.56 -16.38 -7.12
C LEU A 27 -14.19 -17.57 -6.22
N GLU A 28 -13.66 -18.66 -6.80
CA GLU A 28 -13.34 -19.89 -6.09
C GLU A 28 -11.84 -19.95 -5.74
N VAL A 29 -11.48 -19.70 -4.49
CA VAL A 29 -10.08 -19.68 -4.01
C VAL A 29 -9.32 -20.97 -4.37
N ARG A 30 -10.00 -22.13 -4.37
CA ARG A 30 -9.38 -23.43 -4.75
C ARG A 30 -8.81 -23.45 -6.16
N ASN A 31 -9.36 -22.64 -7.09
CA ASN A 31 -8.92 -22.60 -8.49
C ASN A 31 -7.54 -21.93 -8.65
N TYR A 32 -7.13 -21.10 -7.69
CA TYR A 32 -5.81 -20.43 -7.68
C TYR A 32 -4.63 -21.38 -7.41
N ARG A 33 -4.90 -22.66 -7.09
CA ARG A 33 -3.84 -23.68 -6.97
C ARG A 33 -3.20 -24.04 -8.30
N ASP A 34 -3.92 -23.87 -9.41
CA ASP A 34 -3.42 -24.09 -10.76
C ASP A 34 -3.72 -22.85 -11.63
N MET A 35 -2.80 -21.91 -11.60
CA MET A 35 -2.91 -20.65 -12.32
C MET A 35 -3.01 -20.81 -13.84
N LYS A 36 -2.35 -21.82 -14.41
CA LYS A 36 -2.40 -22.10 -15.86
C LYS A 36 -3.81 -22.53 -16.26
N LYS A 37 -4.39 -23.43 -15.48
CA LYS A 37 -5.77 -23.91 -15.71
C LYS A 37 -6.76 -22.75 -15.50
N LEU A 38 -6.60 -21.98 -14.43
CA LEU A 38 -7.49 -20.84 -14.12
C LEU A 38 -7.51 -19.83 -15.27
N THR A 39 -6.35 -19.35 -15.71
CA THR A 39 -6.26 -18.35 -16.79
C THR A 39 -6.68 -18.89 -18.16
N ALA A 40 -6.59 -20.22 -18.40
CA ALA A 40 -7.07 -20.83 -19.64
C ALA A 40 -8.61 -20.87 -19.75
N HIS A 41 -9.32 -20.84 -18.63
CA HIS A 41 -10.80 -20.82 -18.59
C HIS A 41 -11.37 -19.40 -18.45
N ALA A 42 -10.63 -18.52 -17.80
CA ALA A 42 -11.03 -17.14 -17.60
C ALA A 42 -10.97 -16.33 -18.91
N THR A 43 -11.79 -15.30 -19.00
CA THR A 43 -11.79 -14.39 -20.15
C THR A 43 -10.71 -13.33 -19.97
N GLU A 44 -9.74 -13.25 -20.90
CA GLU A 44 -8.77 -12.15 -20.91
C GLU A 44 -9.47 -10.84 -21.31
N VAL A 45 -9.25 -9.79 -20.51
CA VAL A 45 -9.90 -8.49 -20.64
C VAL A 45 -8.90 -7.34 -20.51
N TYR A 46 -9.33 -6.14 -20.91
CA TYR A 46 -8.59 -4.90 -20.70
C TYR A 46 -9.57 -3.73 -20.51
N MET A 47 -9.08 -2.64 -19.94
CA MET A 47 -9.77 -1.35 -19.89
C MET A 47 -9.13 -0.38 -20.88
N ARG A 48 -9.91 0.56 -21.43
CA ARG A 48 -9.37 1.65 -22.24
C ARG A 48 -8.92 2.79 -21.33
N PRO A 49 -7.80 3.47 -21.62
CA PRO A 49 -7.39 4.66 -20.90
C PRO A 49 -8.20 5.90 -21.38
N GLU A 50 -9.51 5.80 -21.32
CA GLU A 50 -10.47 6.83 -21.77
C GLU A 50 -11.32 7.24 -20.56
N PHE A 51 -11.32 8.53 -20.24
CA PHE A 51 -12.07 9.06 -19.10
C PHE A 51 -13.57 8.82 -19.29
N GLY A 52 -14.22 8.21 -18.30
CA GLY A 52 -15.64 7.86 -18.32
C GLY A 52 -15.98 6.51 -18.97
N ASP A 53 -14.99 5.80 -19.52
CA ASP A 53 -15.21 4.43 -20.03
C ASP A 53 -14.83 3.38 -18.97
N TYR A 54 -15.81 2.92 -18.23
CA TYR A 54 -15.67 1.94 -17.14
C TYR A 54 -15.89 0.48 -17.60
N SER A 55 -15.68 0.23 -18.89
CA SER A 55 -15.96 -1.08 -19.49
C SER A 55 -14.74 -2.00 -19.45
N LEU A 56 -14.97 -3.28 -19.14
CA LEU A 56 -14.05 -4.36 -19.41
C LEU A 56 -14.30 -4.91 -20.81
N TYR A 57 -13.31 -4.84 -21.67
CA TYR A 57 -13.35 -5.31 -23.04
C TYR A 57 -12.65 -6.66 -23.15
N ARG A 58 -13.18 -7.59 -23.96
CA ARG A 58 -12.50 -8.85 -24.26
C ARG A 58 -11.23 -8.57 -25.07
N ALA A 59 -10.11 -9.16 -24.66
CA ALA A 59 -8.82 -8.98 -25.33
C ALA A 59 -8.74 -9.73 -26.66
N GLU A 60 -9.39 -10.91 -26.76
CA GLU A 60 -9.46 -11.69 -27.99
C GLU A 60 -10.65 -11.28 -28.87
N GLY A 61 -10.43 -11.21 -30.19
CA GLY A 61 -11.53 -10.95 -31.15
C GLY A 61 -11.43 -9.68 -31.98
N ASN A 62 -10.31 -8.95 -31.90
CA ASN A 62 -10.05 -7.79 -32.77
C ASN A 62 -9.62 -8.25 -34.18
N MET A 63 -10.50 -9.00 -34.88
CA MET A 63 -10.31 -9.26 -36.29
C MET A 63 -11.00 -8.15 -37.13
N TRP A 64 -10.17 -7.32 -37.76
CA TRP A 64 -10.56 -6.43 -38.87
C TRP A 64 -11.70 -5.44 -38.55
N GLY A 65 -11.41 -4.39 -37.77
CA GLY A 65 -12.27 -3.21 -37.63
C GLY A 65 -13.55 -3.42 -36.80
N LYS A 66 -13.77 -4.55 -36.18
CA LYS A 66 -14.86 -4.74 -35.21
C LYS A 66 -14.48 -4.21 -33.84
N LYS A 67 -15.40 -3.48 -33.19
CA LYS A 67 -15.22 -3.03 -31.79
C LYS A 67 -15.09 -4.26 -30.89
N ALA A 68 -14.13 -4.25 -29.96
CA ALA A 68 -13.99 -5.31 -28.97
C ALA A 68 -15.29 -5.43 -28.14
N PRO A 69 -15.80 -6.67 -27.91
CA PRO A 69 -17.02 -6.86 -27.13
C PRO A 69 -16.81 -6.40 -25.68
N VAL A 70 -17.80 -5.69 -25.14
CA VAL A 70 -17.87 -5.37 -23.71
C VAL A 70 -18.27 -6.64 -22.95
N VAL A 71 -17.46 -7.03 -21.97
CA VAL A 71 -17.71 -8.17 -21.08
C VAL A 71 -18.52 -7.73 -19.86
N ALA A 72 -18.15 -6.59 -19.29
CA ALA A 72 -18.84 -6.00 -18.15
C ALA A 72 -18.65 -4.48 -18.14
N ARG A 73 -19.56 -3.77 -17.48
CA ARG A 73 -19.40 -2.38 -17.08
C ARG A 73 -19.31 -2.30 -15.59
N LEU A 74 -18.37 -1.50 -15.10
CA LEU A 74 -18.10 -1.34 -13.67
C LEU A 74 -18.68 -0.02 -13.17
N ASP A 75 -19.17 0.01 -11.94
CA ASP A 75 -19.63 1.22 -11.27
C ASP A 75 -18.55 1.69 -10.27
N VAL A 76 -17.85 0.73 -9.66
CA VAL A 76 -16.83 0.98 -8.64
C VAL A 76 -15.80 -0.15 -8.65
N SER A 77 -14.55 0.16 -8.33
CA SER A 77 -13.49 -0.83 -8.09
C SER A 77 -13.15 -0.92 -6.60
N VAL A 78 -12.90 -2.14 -6.13
CA VAL A 78 -12.34 -2.39 -4.79
C VAL A 78 -11.02 -3.13 -4.99
N PRO A 79 -9.88 -2.40 -5.05
CA PRO A 79 -8.56 -3.01 -5.17
C PRO A 79 -8.22 -3.85 -3.95
N VAL A 80 -7.75 -5.09 -4.18
CA VAL A 80 -7.22 -6.00 -3.16
C VAL A 80 -5.90 -6.56 -3.70
N LEU A 81 -4.97 -5.65 -3.94
CA LEU A 81 -3.65 -5.92 -4.50
C LEU A 81 -2.59 -5.63 -3.44
N HIS A 82 -1.51 -6.38 -3.44
CA HIS A 82 -0.45 -6.21 -2.45
C HIS A 82 0.91 -6.04 -3.13
N GLY A 83 1.78 -5.25 -2.48
CA GLY A 83 3.14 -4.99 -2.92
C GLY A 83 3.25 -4.04 -4.11
N THR A 84 4.38 -4.14 -4.82
CA THR A 84 4.71 -3.28 -5.96
C THR A 84 3.66 -3.39 -7.07
N ASN A 85 3.30 -2.24 -7.65
CA ASN A 85 2.22 -2.03 -8.62
C ASN A 85 0.80 -2.21 -8.07
N GLY A 86 0.64 -2.58 -6.81
CA GLY A 86 -0.67 -2.78 -6.17
C GLY A 86 -0.96 -1.78 -5.06
N GLU A 87 0.00 -1.57 -4.13
CA GLU A 87 -0.15 -0.70 -2.96
C GLU A 87 0.57 0.65 -3.11
N ASP A 88 1.33 0.85 -4.19
CA ASP A 88 2.22 1.99 -4.41
C ASP A 88 1.60 3.14 -5.24
N GLY A 89 0.32 3.05 -5.55
CA GLY A 89 -0.41 4.06 -6.31
C GLY A 89 -0.42 3.83 -7.83
N ILE A 90 0.34 2.86 -8.34
CA ILE A 90 0.42 2.63 -9.80
C ILE A 90 -0.92 2.13 -10.34
N PHE A 91 -1.55 1.17 -9.69
CA PHE A 91 -2.86 0.66 -10.10
C PHE A 91 -3.97 1.71 -9.88
N GLU A 92 -3.94 2.42 -8.77
CA GLU A 92 -4.85 3.53 -8.48
C GLU A 92 -4.76 4.63 -9.54
N GLY A 93 -3.55 4.86 -10.09
CA GLY A 93 -3.33 5.78 -11.21
C GLY A 93 -4.08 5.37 -12.49
N VAL A 94 -4.21 4.08 -12.77
CA VAL A 94 -5.05 3.58 -13.88
C VAL A 94 -6.51 3.93 -13.62
N LEU A 95 -7.01 3.67 -12.42
CA LEU A 95 -8.41 3.95 -12.05
C LEU A 95 -8.72 5.45 -12.06
N GLN A 96 -7.81 6.29 -11.56
CA GLN A 96 -7.94 7.75 -11.60
C GLN A 96 -7.91 8.29 -13.03
N THR A 97 -7.05 7.76 -13.91
CA THR A 97 -6.95 8.18 -15.31
C THR A 97 -8.26 7.97 -16.06
N ILE A 98 -8.94 6.86 -15.84
CA ILE A 98 -10.24 6.58 -16.45
C ILE A 98 -11.41 7.19 -15.69
N GLY A 99 -11.18 7.68 -14.46
CA GLY A 99 -12.19 8.30 -13.59
C GLY A 99 -13.15 7.31 -12.94
N LEU A 100 -12.81 6.00 -12.88
CA LEU A 100 -13.62 4.98 -12.20
C LEU A 100 -13.57 5.21 -10.70
N PRO A 101 -14.70 5.32 -9.99
CA PRO A 101 -14.71 5.33 -8.53
C PRO A 101 -14.01 4.08 -7.97
N PHE A 102 -13.19 4.23 -6.94
CA PHE A 102 -12.54 3.09 -6.30
C PHE A 102 -12.40 3.27 -4.79
N ALA A 103 -12.43 2.16 -4.06
CA ALA A 103 -12.20 2.12 -2.63
C ALA A 103 -10.70 2.14 -2.33
N GLY A 104 -10.34 2.73 -1.19
CA GLY A 104 -8.95 2.78 -0.74
C GLY A 104 -8.23 4.10 -1.03
N CYS A 105 -6.95 4.14 -0.72
CA CYS A 105 -6.09 5.30 -0.89
C CYS A 105 -5.94 5.69 -2.37
N ASP A 106 -5.71 6.97 -2.63
CA ASP A 106 -5.38 7.46 -3.96
C ASP A 106 -3.88 7.27 -4.28
N VAL A 107 -3.46 7.73 -5.46
CA VAL A 107 -2.06 7.64 -5.91
C VAL A 107 -1.10 8.27 -4.91
N LEU A 108 -1.44 9.47 -4.39
CA LEU A 108 -0.53 10.21 -3.51
C LEU A 108 -0.38 9.52 -2.15
N ALA A 109 -1.49 9.14 -1.53
CA ALA A 109 -1.48 8.47 -0.24
C ALA A 109 -0.81 7.09 -0.32
N SER A 110 -1.09 6.32 -1.39
CA SER A 110 -0.49 5.01 -1.64
C SER A 110 1.02 5.10 -1.85
N ALA A 111 1.49 6.02 -2.70
CA ALA A 111 2.92 6.22 -2.94
C ALA A 111 3.68 6.69 -1.69
N ASN A 112 3.11 7.64 -0.95
CA ASN A 112 3.71 8.14 0.29
C ASN A 112 3.71 7.07 1.39
N GLY A 113 2.64 6.29 1.52
CA GLY A 113 2.53 5.21 2.51
C GLY A 113 3.48 4.04 2.23
N MET A 114 3.71 3.72 0.96
CA MET A 114 4.59 2.63 0.56
C MET A 114 6.08 2.94 0.78
N ASP A 115 6.52 4.18 0.54
CA ASP A 115 7.92 4.60 0.74
C ASP A 115 8.17 4.99 2.20
N LYS A 116 8.85 4.13 2.96
CA LYS A 116 9.13 4.33 4.39
C LYS A 116 9.85 5.64 4.71
N ILE A 117 10.68 6.13 3.80
CA ILE A 117 11.42 7.38 3.97
C ILE A 117 10.45 8.56 3.87
N THR A 118 9.69 8.61 2.78
CA THR A 118 8.73 9.69 2.52
C THR A 118 7.64 9.71 3.60
N MET A 119 7.10 8.54 3.94
CA MET A 119 6.12 8.39 5.02
C MET A 119 6.66 8.96 6.35
N LYS A 120 7.86 8.54 6.79
CA LYS A 120 8.45 9.02 8.05
C LYS A 120 8.79 10.52 8.02
N MET A 121 9.19 11.08 6.88
CA MET A 121 9.37 12.53 6.72
C MET A 121 8.06 13.28 6.94
N ILE A 122 6.96 12.82 6.33
CA ILE A 122 5.64 13.41 6.49
C ILE A 122 5.20 13.29 7.96
N LEU A 123 5.27 12.10 8.53
CA LEU A 123 4.85 11.84 9.91
C LEU A 123 5.59 12.71 10.93
N ARG A 124 6.91 12.84 10.79
CA ARG A 124 7.71 13.79 11.63
C ARG A 124 7.23 15.22 11.52
N SER A 125 6.92 15.67 10.30
CA SER A 125 6.43 17.05 10.11
C SER A 125 5.05 17.28 10.73
N CYS A 126 4.25 16.22 10.87
CA CYS A 126 2.96 16.23 11.56
C CYS A 126 3.06 16.01 13.08
N GLY A 127 4.25 15.79 13.63
CA GLY A 127 4.45 15.51 15.06
C GLY A 127 4.09 14.06 15.47
N VAL A 128 3.91 13.15 14.50
CA VAL A 128 3.71 11.71 14.76
C VAL A 128 5.06 11.06 15.05
N PRO A 129 5.23 10.38 16.20
CA PRO A 129 6.50 9.80 16.58
C PRO A 129 6.85 8.60 15.67
N VAL A 130 8.08 8.62 15.16
CA VAL A 130 8.72 7.55 14.41
C VAL A 130 10.12 7.35 14.98
N VAL A 131 10.67 6.13 14.90
CA VAL A 131 12.06 5.88 15.35
C VAL A 131 13.04 6.74 14.55
N ASP A 132 14.20 7.04 15.16
CA ASP A 132 15.25 7.75 14.47
C ASP A 132 15.83 6.94 13.32
N TYR A 133 16.17 7.62 12.24
CA TYR A 133 16.64 6.98 11.01
C TYR A 133 17.61 7.86 10.23
N VAL A 134 18.47 7.19 9.48
CA VAL A 134 19.31 7.75 8.41
C VAL A 134 18.86 7.10 7.10
N TRP A 135 18.82 7.86 6.02
CA TRP A 135 18.49 7.31 4.71
C TRP A 135 19.46 7.82 3.64
N PHE A 136 19.64 7.01 2.61
CA PHE A 136 20.51 7.32 1.47
C PHE A 136 20.09 6.48 0.25
N THR A 137 20.64 6.84 -0.91
CA THR A 137 20.49 6.06 -2.13
C THR A 137 21.62 5.04 -2.27
N ASP A 138 21.40 3.99 -3.08
CA ASP A 138 22.43 3.04 -3.48
C ASP A 138 23.63 3.72 -4.15
N GLY A 139 23.40 4.76 -4.94
CA GLY A 139 24.47 5.58 -5.54
C GLY A 139 25.31 6.30 -4.49
N GLN A 140 24.69 6.88 -3.47
CA GLN A 140 25.41 7.49 -2.34
C GLN A 140 26.21 6.45 -1.54
N TRP A 141 25.65 5.25 -1.33
CA TRP A 141 26.33 4.16 -0.66
C TRP A 141 27.59 3.73 -1.40
N ARG A 142 27.53 3.56 -2.73
CA ARG A 142 28.68 3.15 -3.54
C ARG A 142 29.80 4.19 -3.58
N THR A 143 29.48 5.47 -3.48
CA THR A 143 30.46 6.56 -3.60
C THR A 143 30.94 7.12 -2.26
N GLY A 144 30.14 7.00 -1.18
CA GLY A 144 30.38 7.64 0.10
C GLY A 144 30.23 6.71 1.31
N ARG A 145 30.38 5.39 1.14
CA ARG A 145 30.12 4.34 2.16
C ARG A 145 30.65 4.71 3.53
N ARG A 146 31.93 5.12 3.62
CA ARG A 146 32.56 5.44 4.90
C ARG A 146 31.85 6.56 5.65
N ALA A 147 31.54 7.65 4.96
CA ALA A 147 30.89 8.81 5.56
C ALA A 147 29.46 8.47 6.03
N LEU A 148 28.74 7.63 5.26
CA LEU A 148 27.40 7.17 5.64
C LEU A 148 27.43 6.25 6.87
N ILE A 149 28.41 5.36 6.97
CA ILE A 149 28.59 4.52 8.17
C ILE A 149 28.89 5.41 9.39
N GLU A 150 29.82 6.36 9.26
CA GLU A 150 30.14 7.31 10.33
C GLU A 150 28.91 8.16 10.71
N GLN A 151 28.04 8.48 9.78
CA GLN A 151 26.77 9.15 10.05
C GLN A 151 25.82 8.27 10.85
N VAL A 152 25.59 7.02 10.43
CA VAL A 152 24.75 6.05 11.16
C VAL A 152 25.26 5.83 12.58
N GLU A 153 26.57 5.66 12.74
CA GLU A 153 27.18 5.47 14.06
C GLU A 153 27.01 6.68 14.98
N ARG A 154 27.12 7.88 14.43
CA ARG A 154 26.98 9.13 15.19
C ARG A 154 25.51 9.42 15.56
N GLU A 155 24.57 9.17 14.66
CA GLU A 155 23.18 9.61 14.80
C GLU A 155 22.31 8.52 15.45
N LEU A 156 22.59 7.24 15.19
CA LEU A 156 21.76 6.14 15.67
C LEU A 156 22.47 5.23 16.69
N GLY A 157 23.79 5.01 16.53
CA GLY A 157 24.50 3.96 17.24
C GLY A 157 24.05 2.57 16.79
N TYR A 158 24.48 1.53 17.53
CA TYR A 158 24.05 0.15 17.30
C TYR A 158 23.23 -0.37 18.48
N PRO A 159 22.30 -1.32 18.28
CA PRO A 159 21.95 -2.00 17.03
C PRO A 159 21.00 -1.19 16.14
N VAL A 160 21.05 -1.45 14.81
CA VAL A 160 20.19 -0.82 13.81
C VAL A 160 19.51 -1.86 12.92
N ILE A 161 18.45 -1.43 12.22
CA ILE A 161 17.76 -2.22 11.22
C ILE A 161 17.88 -1.50 9.86
N VAL A 162 18.35 -2.22 8.84
CA VAL A 162 18.43 -1.75 7.45
C VAL A 162 17.24 -2.28 6.67
N LYS A 163 16.56 -1.41 5.92
CA LYS A 163 15.38 -1.76 5.12
C LYS A 163 15.44 -1.13 3.73
N PRO A 164 15.02 -1.83 2.67
CA PRO A 164 14.58 -1.18 1.44
C PRO A 164 13.40 -0.26 1.72
N ALA A 165 13.37 0.94 1.13
CA ALA A 165 12.36 1.94 1.50
C ALA A 165 10.94 1.58 1.05
N ASN A 166 10.80 0.95 -0.11
CA ASN A 166 9.52 0.76 -0.82
C ASN A 166 9.10 -0.71 -0.99
N LEU A 167 9.49 -1.56 -0.05
CA LEU A 167 9.08 -2.97 -0.03
C LEU A 167 8.40 -3.34 1.28
N GLY A 168 7.40 -4.22 1.15
CA GLY A 168 6.70 -4.86 2.26
C GLY A 168 7.25 -6.26 2.60
N SER A 169 6.55 -6.97 3.49
CA SER A 169 6.78 -8.39 3.81
C SER A 169 8.20 -8.75 4.25
N SER A 170 8.93 -7.83 4.85
CA SER A 170 10.29 -8.03 5.38
C SER A 170 11.36 -8.44 4.33
N VAL A 171 11.11 -8.21 3.05
CA VAL A 171 12.08 -8.49 1.98
C VAL A 171 13.28 -7.54 2.10
N GLY A 172 14.49 -8.09 2.12
CA GLY A 172 15.73 -7.32 2.15
C GLY A 172 16.05 -6.63 3.49
N ILE A 173 15.28 -6.90 4.56
CA ILE A 173 15.55 -6.35 5.89
C ILE A 173 16.75 -7.08 6.52
N GLY A 174 17.65 -6.32 7.14
CA GLY A 174 18.82 -6.83 7.89
C GLY A 174 18.99 -6.11 9.21
N LYS A 175 19.37 -6.85 10.27
CA LYS A 175 19.83 -6.29 11.55
C LYS A 175 21.33 -6.09 11.50
N ALA A 176 21.84 -5.10 12.21
CA ALA A 176 23.26 -4.87 12.36
C ALA A 176 23.59 -4.44 13.79
N ALA A 177 24.46 -5.20 14.46
CA ALA A 177 24.96 -4.92 15.80
C ALA A 177 26.33 -4.21 15.77
N ASP A 178 26.96 -4.13 14.60
CA ASP A 178 28.24 -3.48 14.38
C ASP A 178 28.40 -2.99 12.93
N ARG A 179 29.52 -2.31 12.66
CA ARG A 179 29.85 -1.77 11.33
C ARG A 179 29.87 -2.83 10.23
N LYS A 180 30.43 -4.00 10.49
CA LYS A 180 30.56 -5.08 9.53
C LYS A 180 29.21 -5.66 9.14
N GLU A 181 28.33 -5.83 10.12
CA GLU A 181 26.96 -6.27 9.87
C GLU A 181 26.15 -5.21 9.15
N LEU A 182 26.35 -3.90 9.47
CA LEU A 182 25.73 -2.80 8.74
C LEU A 182 26.09 -2.83 7.27
N GLU A 183 27.39 -2.96 6.93
CA GLU A 183 27.83 -3.04 5.52
C GLU A 183 27.15 -4.22 4.81
N LYS A 184 27.14 -5.38 5.41
CA LYS A 184 26.48 -6.57 4.84
C LYS A 184 24.98 -6.39 4.66
N ALA A 185 24.31 -5.79 5.63
CA ALA A 185 22.87 -5.55 5.59
C ALA A 185 22.50 -4.56 4.47
N VAL A 186 23.28 -3.47 4.31
CA VAL A 186 23.07 -2.48 3.24
C VAL A 186 23.36 -3.10 1.86
N ASP A 187 24.49 -3.82 1.70
CA ASP A 187 24.83 -4.51 0.45
C ASP A 187 23.79 -5.56 0.02
N ASN A 188 23.05 -6.13 1.00
CA ASN A 188 21.91 -6.99 0.70
C ASN A 188 20.68 -6.16 0.30
N ALA A 189 20.35 -5.11 1.05
CA ALA A 189 19.16 -4.30 0.84
C ALA A 189 19.19 -3.52 -0.50
N GLU A 190 20.37 -3.05 -0.97
CA GLU A 190 20.51 -2.35 -2.25
C GLU A 190 20.12 -3.19 -3.47
N ARG A 191 20.07 -4.51 -3.34
CA ARG A 191 19.61 -5.42 -4.40
C ARG A 191 18.12 -5.31 -4.67
N PHE A 192 17.37 -4.72 -3.75
CA PHE A 192 15.91 -4.67 -3.77
C PHE A 192 15.36 -3.27 -3.97
N SER A 193 16.10 -2.22 -3.62
CA SER A 193 15.68 -0.83 -3.74
C SER A 193 16.87 0.10 -3.91
N SER A 194 16.70 1.14 -4.71
CA SER A 194 17.66 2.24 -4.81
C SER A 194 17.60 3.22 -3.63
N ARG A 195 16.58 3.14 -2.79
CA ARG A 195 16.38 3.98 -1.59
C ARG A 195 16.45 3.07 -0.36
N LEU A 196 17.34 3.40 0.56
CA LEU A 196 17.63 2.59 1.75
C LEU A 196 17.42 3.43 3.00
N ILE A 197 16.86 2.82 4.02
CA ILE A 197 16.67 3.41 5.33
C ILE A 197 17.33 2.54 6.39
N VAL A 198 18.07 3.18 7.29
CA VAL A 198 18.66 2.58 8.48
C VAL A 198 17.94 3.18 9.68
N GLU A 199 17.35 2.36 10.52
CA GLU A 199 16.54 2.77 11.66
C GLU A 199 17.18 2.31 12.98
N HIS A 200 17.04 3.10 14.02
CA HIS A 200 17.33 2.64 15.38
C HIS A 200 16.48 1.40 15.69
N MET A 201 17.09 0.37 16.26
CA MET A 201 16.41 -0.86 16.63
C MET A 201 15.83 -0.75 18.03
N VAL A 202 14.49 -0.82 18.14
CA VAL A 202 13.81 -0.88 19.43
C VAL A 202 14.23 -2.15 20.19
N GLY A 203 14.71 -1.99 21.42
CA GLY A 203 15.30 -3.06 22.20
C GLY A 203 14.28 -4.10 22.64
N LYS A 204 13.25 -3.67 23.36
CA LYS A 204 12.17 -4.54 23.85
C LYS A 204 10.87 -4.26 23.09
N LEU A 205 10.84 -4.75 21.87
CA LEU A 205 9.77 -4.46 20.91
C LEU A 205 8.49 -5.24 21.21
N LYS A 206 7.38 -4.50 21.39
CA LYS A 206 6.01 -5.00 21.27
C LYS A 206 5.35 -4.39 20.03
N GLU A 207 4.85 -5.23 19.12
CA GLU A 207 4.16 -4.77 17.91
C GLU A 207 2.65 -4.74 18.13
N ILE A 208 2.01 -3.66 17.66
CA ILE A 208 0.56 -3.48 17.73
C ILE A 208 0.08 -2.95 16.39
N ASN A 209 -1.01 -3.54 15.88
CA ASN A 209 -1.67 -3.10 14.67
C ASN A 209 -3.01 -2.43 14.99
N CYS A 210 -3.32 -1.35 14.27
CA CYS A 210 -4.61 -0.67 14.37
C CYS A 210 -5.10 -0.32 12.96
N SER A 211 -6.30 -0.75 12.60
CA SER A 211 -6.91 -0.36 11.32
C SER A 211 -7.63 0.98 11.47
N VAL A 212 -7.66 1.76 10.39
CA VAL A 212 -8.39 3.03 10.30
C VAL A 212 -9.31 2.99 9.09
N LEU A 213 -10.53 3.49 9.23
CA LEU A 213 -11.57 3.55 8.20
C LEU A 213 -12.15 4.95 8.10
N GLY A 214 -12.27 5.48 6.88
CA GLY A 214 -12.84 6.80 6.61
C GLY A 214 -12.13 7.57 5.53
N ASP A 215 -12.04 8.88 5.69
CA ASP A 215 -11.24 9.78 4.87
C ASP A 215 -10.40 10.73 5.77
N ALA A 216 -9.67 11.66 5.18
CA ALA A 216 -8.83 12.57 5.96
C ALA A 216 -9.64 13.54 6.87
N ASP A 217 -10.91 13.81 6.52
CA ASP A 217 -11.80 14.70 7.29
C ASP A 217 -12.48 13.94 8.43
N ASP A 218 -12.92 12.69 8.17
CA ASP A 218 -13.64 11.85 9.13
C ASP A 218 -13.14 10.41 9.06
N CYS A 219 -12.35 10.01 10.05
CA CYS A 219 -11.86 8.65 10.16
C CYS A 219 -11.96 8.13 11.61
N ARG A 220 -12.10 6.82 11.72
CA ARG A 220 -12.20 6.13 13.01
C ARG A 220 -11.26 4.94 13.09
N PRO A 221 -10.68 4.65 14.27
CA PRO A 221 -9.83 3.48 14.48
C PRO A 221 -10.66 2.24 14.80
N SER A 222 -10.11 1.07 14.52
CA SER A 222 -10.56 -0.22 15.03
C SER A 222 -10.08 -0.47 16.46
N VAL A 223 -10.43 -1.63 17.04
CA VAL A 223 -9.67 -2.21 18.15
C VAL A 223 -8.24 -2.50 17.70
N CYS A 224 -7.31 -2.55 18.67
CA CYS A 224 -5.91 -2.91 18.42
C CYS A 224 -5.72 -4.44 18.38
N GLU A 225 -4.75 -4.88 17.60
CA GLU A 225 -4.28 -6.27 17.52
C GLU A 225 -2.84 -6.36 18.01
N GLU A 226 -2.53 -7.38 18.79
CA GLU A 226 -1.15 -7.80 19.09
C GLU A 226 -0.86 -9.07 18.27
N PRO A 227 0.01 -9.02 17.23
CA PRO A 227 0.48 -10.21 16.55
C PRO A 227 1.44 -10.97 17.47
N VAL A 228 1.07 -12.20 17.89
CA VAL A 228 1.93 -13.04 18.74
C VAL A 228 2.98 -13.72 17.88
N LYS A 229 4.23 -13.30 18.01
CA LYS A 229 5.35 -13.92 17.30
C LYS A 229 5.80 -15.19 18.02
N THR A 230 5.83 -16.30 17.30
CA THR A 230 6.52 -17.52 17.71
C THR A 230 7.97 -17.48 17.19
N GLY A 231 8.84 -16.67 17.78
CA GLY A 231 10.26 -16.59 17.44
C GLY A 231 10.74 -15.24 16.90
N ASP A 232 12.08 -15.03 16.94
CA ASP A 232 12.76 -13.86 16.37
C ASP A 232 12.51 -13.73 14.87
N PHE A 233 12.06 -12.57 14.42
CA PHE A 233 11.87 -12.15 13.03
C PHE A 233 11.74 -13.30 12.00
N LEU A 234 10.51 -13.66 11.65
CA LEU A 234 10.26 -14.52 10.51
C LEU A 234 10.76 -13.82 9.24
N SER A 235 11.77 -14.40 8.58
CA SER A 235 12.19 -13.97 7.25
C SER A 235 11.04 -14.16 6.25
N TYR A 236 11.12 -13.54 5.07
CA TYR A 236 10.16 -13.79 3.98
C TYR A 236 10.07 -15.28 3.65
N GLU A 237 11.20 -16.00 3.71
CA GLU A 237 11.27 -17.44 3.48
C GLU A 237 10.49 -18.21 4.55
N ASP A 238 10.56 -17.80 5.81
CA ASP A 238 9.79 -18.41 6.90
C ASP A 238 8.28 -18.12 6.78
N LYS A 239 7.92 -16.91 6.31
CA LYS A 239 6.51 -16.52 6.14
C LYS A 239 5.81 -17.23 4.97
N TYR A 240 6.53 -17.50 3.87
CA TYR A 240 5.92 -17.94 2.61
C TYR A 240 6.51 -19.24 2.03
N MET A 241 7.73 -19.65 2.45
CA MET A 241 8.45 -20.82 1.91
C MET A 241 8.64 -21.93 2.93
N GLY A 242 8.13 -21.81 4.15
CA GLY A 242 8.18 -22.81 5.22
C GLY A 242 7.55 -24.15 4.87
N GLY A 243 8.09 -24.80 3.85
CA GLY A 243 7.81 -26.17 3.41
C GLY A 243 8.71 -27.20 4.08
N GLY A 244 8.81 -27.19 5.42
CA GLY A 244 9.37 -28.30 6.19
C GLY A 244 8.38 -29.46 6.21
N LYS A 245 8.85 -30.68 5.91
CA LYS A 245 8.12 -31.95 5.93
C LYS A 245 7.29 -32.12 7.20
N GLY A 246 6.02 -31.79 7.15
CA GLY A 246 5.07 -31.98 8.24
C GLY A 246 3.78 -31.27 7.88
N GLY A 247 2.89 -31.95 7.18
CA GLY A 247 1.66 -31.38 6.67
C GLY A 247 0.79 -30.74 7.75
N SER A 248 0.55 -29.44 7.65
CA SER A 248 -0.68 -28.85 8.17
C SER A 248 -1.21 -27.82 7.19
N LYS A 249 -2.47 -28.02 6.83
CA LYS A 249 -3.32 -27.15 6.03
C LYS A 249 -3.63 -25.87 6.82
N GLN A 250 -2.75 -24.86 6.81
CA GLN A 250 -3.09 -23.57 7.41
C GLN A 250 -2.33 -22.47 6.65
N GLY A 251 -2.98 -21.92 5.62
CA GLY A 251 -2.65 -20.59 5.12
C GLY A 251 -2.97 -19.57 6.20
N MET A 252 -2.34 -18.38 6.15
CA MET A 252 -2.49 -17.14 6.96
C MET A 252 -3.23 -17.14 8.33
N GLN A 253 -3.79 -18.26 8.77
CA GLN A 253 -4.54 -18.42 10.03
C GLN A 253 -3.69 -18.89 11.22
N SER A 254 -2.38 -19.12 11.07
CA SER A 254 -1.57 -19.78 12.10
C SER A 254 -0.62 -18.87 12.89
N SER A 255 -0.60 -17.56 12.70
CA SER A 255 -0.01 -16.67 13.71
C SER A 255 -1.05 -16.42 14.80
N GLU A 256 -0.77 -16.86 16.01
CA GLU A 256 -1.58 -16.46 17.17
C GLU A 256 -1.62 -14.93 17.21
N ARG A 257 -2.82 -14.39 17.37
CA ARG A 257 -3.06 -12.95 17.50
C ARG A 257 -4.03 -12.70 18.64
N ARG A 258 -3.82 -11.64 19.38
CA ARG A 258 -4.76 -11.18 20.40
C ARG A 258 -5.56 -10.01 19.84
N VAL A 259 -6.87 -10.18 19.75
CA VAL A 259 -7.81 -9.16 19.29
C VAL A 259 -9.01 -9.16 20.24
N PRO A 260 -9.25 -8.09 20.99
CA PRO A 260 -8.40 -6.91 21.18
C PRO A 260 -7.06 -7.24 21.84
N ALA A 261 -6.02 -6.40 21.56
CA ALA A 261 -4.74 -6.47 22.24
C ALA A 261 -4.90 -6.23 23.75
N ASP A 262 -4.13 -6.96 24.56
CA ASP A 262 -4.09 -6.76 26.02
C ASP A 262 -3.19 -5.58 26.37
N LEU A 263 -3.77 -4.40 26.44
CA LEU A 263 -3.12 -3.11 26.68
C LEU A 263 -3.94 -2.26 27.64
N PRO A 264 -3.28 -1.40 28.47
CA PRO A 264 -3.99 -0.38 29.21
C PRO A 264 -4.82 0.54 28.28
N ASP A 265 -5.98 0.98 28.76
CA ASP A 265 -6.90 1.86 27.99
C ASP A 265 -6.23 3.13 27.47
N GLU A 266 -5.32 3.72 28.23
CA GLU A 266 -4.59 4.92 27.84
C GLU A 266 -3.66 4.64 26.67
N VAL A 267 -2.91 3.53 26.70
CA VAL A 267 -2.03 3.09 25.63
C VAL A 267 -2.85 2.79 24.36
N THR A 268 -3.97 2.06 24.51
CA THR A 268 -4.88 1.77 23.41
C THR A 268 -5.37 3.05 22.74
N ARG A 269 -5.88 4.02 23.51
CA ARG A 269 -6.33 5.32 23.00
C ARG A 269 -5.21 6.10 22.31
N ARG A 270 -3.99 6.05 22.87
CA ARG A 270 -2.84 6.71 22.27
C ARG A 270 -2.48 6.09 20.92
N ILE A 271 -2.48 4.76 20.79
CA ILE A 271 -2.22 4.06 19.52
C ILE A 271 -3.30 4.39 18.49
N GLN A 272 -4.58 4.33 18.89
CA GLN A 272 -5.70 4.66 18.02
C GLN A 272 -5.64 6.11 17.51
N HIS A 273 -5.24 7.04 18.37
CA HIS A 273 -5.02 8.43 17.99
C HIS A 273 -3.89 8.56 16.97
N LEU A 274 -2.73 7.95 17.23
CA LEU A 274 -1.58 7.96 16.31
C LEU A 274 -1.91 7.31 14.96
N ALA A 275 -2.71 6.25 14.96
CA ALA A 275 -3.16 5.60 13.73
C ALA A 275 -4.05 6.54 12.90
N CYS A 276 -5.00 7.25 13.52
CA CYS A 276 -5.83 8.24 12.85
C CYS A 276 -5.01 9.44 12.34
N GLU A 277 -4.07 9.95 13.13
CA GLU A 277 -3.18 11.03 12.70
C GLU A 277 -2.30 10.61 11.52
N THR A 278 -1.74 9.40 11.54
CA THR A 278 -0.99 8.82 10.41
C THR A 278 -1.84 8.79 9.15
N PHE A 279 -3.07 8.30 9.27
CA PHE A 279 -4.03 8.21 8.17
C PHE A 279 -4.35 9.59 7.58
N ARG A 280 -4.60 10.61 8.42
CA ARG A 280 -4.87 12.00 8.01
C ARG A 280 -3.67 12.66 7.36
N CYS A 281 -2.49 12.57 7.99
CA CYS A 281 -1.27 13.22 7.50
C CYS A 281 -0.85 12.71 6.11
N LEU A 282 -1.13 11.45 5.81
CA LEU A 282 -0.84 10.84 4.51
C LEU A 282 -1.95 11.06 3.49
N GLY A 283 -3.10 11.64 3.90
CA GLY A 283 -4.26 11.83 3.02
C GLY A 283 -4.96 10.52 2.64
N CYS A 284 -4.93 9.52 3.52
CA CYS A 284 -5.50 8.22 3.28
C CYS A 284 -7.03 8.26 3.15
N HIS A 285 -7.57 7.21 2.51
CA HIS A 285 -9.00 7.05 2.25
C HIS A 285 -9.37 5.57 2.24
N GLY A 286 -10.62 5.24 2.60
CA GLY A 286 -11.09 3.86 2.70
C GLY A 286 -10.57 3.19 3.96
N VAL A 287 -9.93 2.02 3.84
CA VAL A 287 -9.37 1.27 4.96
C VAL A 287 -7.86 1.14 4.83
N SER A 288 -7.14 1.40 5.93
CA SER A 288 -5.70 1.15 6.05
C SER A 288 -5.40 0.46 7.38
N ARG A 289 -4.19 -0.08 7.55
CA ARG A 289 -3.70 -0.59 8.83
C ARG A 289 -2.37 0.06 9.16
N VAL A 290 -2.30 0.65 10.33
CA VAL A 290 -1.09 1.25 10.87
C VAL A 290 -0.44 0.25 11.83
N ASP A 291 0.82 -0.04 11.58
CA ASP A 291 1.63 -0.94 12.39
C ASP A 291 2.50 -0.09 13.31
N VAL A 292 2.38 -0.31 14.61
CA VAL A 292 2.95 0.51 15.69
C VAL A 292 3.92 -0.33 16.50
N MET A 293 4.99 0.28 16.96
CA MET A 293 5.99 -0.30 17.87
C MET A 293 5.88 0.37 19.23
N ILE A 294 5.88 -0.44 20.28
CA ILE A 294 6.05 0.01 21.65
C ILE A 294 7.43 -0.47 22.11
N ASP A 295 8.24 0.43 22.62
CA ASP A 295 9.41 0.05 23.38
C ASP A 295 8.97 -0.20 24.83
N GLU A 296 9.01 -1.48 25.27
CA GLU A 296 8.59 -1.84 26.64
C GLU A 296 9.63 -1.44 27.70
N GLU A 297 10.82 -0.93 27.33
CA GLU A 297 11.81 -0.44 28.29
C GLU A 297 11.45 0.95 28.82
N ASP A 298 10.97 1.84 27.96
CA ASP A 298 10.66 3.23 28.31
C ASP A 298 9.20 3.63 28.06
N GLY A 299 8.40 2.73 27.46
CA GLY A 299 6.99 2.95 27.13
C GLY A 299 6.76 3.85 25.91
N GLN A 300 7.79 4.18 25.14
CA GLN A 300 7.64 5.00 23.92
C GLN A 300 6.89 4.26 22.82
N ILE A 301 6.06 5.01 22.10
CA ILE A 301 5.22 4.47 21.04
C ILE A 301 5.60 5.13 19.72
N TYR A 302 5.92 4.33 18.72
CA TYR A 302 6.35 4.79 17.39
C TYR A 302 5.48 4.19 16.29
N VAL A 303 5.12 4.98 15.28
CA VAL A 303 4.55 4.47 14.04
C VAL A 303 5.67 3.85 13.21
N ASN A 304 5.50 2.59 12.82
CA ASN A 304 6.47 1.87 11.99
C ASN A 304 6.16 2.02 10.51
N GLU A 305 4.96 1.59 10.10
CA GLU A 305 4.51 1.66 8.70
C GLU A 305 2.99 1.72 8.61
N ILE A 306 2.48 2.07 7.43
CA ILE A 306 1.08 1.98 7.08
C ILE A 306 0.90 1.04 5.89
N ASN A 307 -0.13 0.20 5.93
CA ASN A 307 -0.56 -0.65 4.84
C ASN A 307 -1.83 -0.05 4.23
N THR A 308 -1.73 0.51 3.04
CA THR A 308 -2.84 1.21 2.36
C THR A 308 -3.87 0.26 1.77
N ILE A 309 -3.50 -1.01 1.55
CA ILE A 309 -4.41 -2.12 1.23
C ILE A 309 -4.05 -3.27 2.18
N PRO A 310 -4.56 -3.25 3.43
CA PRO A 310 -4.18 -4.27 4.41
C PRO A 310 -4.71 -5.64 4.03
N GLY A 311 -3.98 -6.69 4.43
CA GLY A 311 -4.38 -8.08 4.18
C GLY A 311 -5.81 -8.35 4.61
N SER A 312 -6.62 -8.91 3.68
CA SER A 312 -8.06 -9.13 3.86
C SER A 312 -8.84 -7.87 4.28
N LEU A 313 -8.33 -6.67 3.95
CA LEU A 313 -8.88 -5.36 4.33
C LEU A 313 -9.03 -5.20 5.85
N SER A 314 -8.25 -5.93 6.64
CA SER A 314 -8.30 -5.99 8.11
C SER A 314 -9.71 -6.25 8.67
N PHE A 315 -10.57 -6.98 7.94
CA PHE A 315 -11.99 -7.16 8.28
C PHE A 315 -12.19 -7.70 9.71
N TYR A 316 -11.30 -8.56 10.18
CA TYR A 316 -11.37 -9.17 11.52
C TYR A 316 -11.22 -8.13 12.66
N LEU A 317 -10.48 -7.03 12.43
CA LEU A 317 -10.40 -5.91 13.37
C LEU A 317 -11.71 -5.13 13.42
N TRP A 318 -12.36 -5.01 12.27
CA TRP A 318 -13.65 -4.34 12.16
C TRP A 318 -14.77 -5.17 12.76
N GLU A 319 -14.78 -6.49 12.55
CA GLU A 319 -15.73 -7.40 13.23
C GLU A 319 -15.58 -7.31 14.74
N ALA A 320 -14.35 -7.33 15.27
CA ALA A 320 -14.08 -7.12 16.69
C ALA A 320 -14.47 -5.71 17.19
N SER A 321 -14.56 -4.74 16.29
CA SER A 321 -15.04 -3.37 16.56
C SER A 321 -16.55 -3.20 16.34
N GLY A 322 -17.29 -4.28 16.05
CA GLY A 322 -18.73 -4.27 15.87
C GLY A 322 -19.21 -3.96 14.44
N LEU A 323 -18.32 -3.89 13.45
CA LEU A 323 -18.68 -3.70 12.04
C LEU A 323 -18.47 -5.00 11.26
N SER A 324 -19.55 -5.63 10.80
CA SER A 324 -19.46 -6.87 10.03
C SER A 324 -18.75 -6.69 8.69
N PHE A 325 -18.18 -7.78 8.12
CA PHE A 325 -17.47 -7.69 6.85
C PHE A 325 -18.34 -7.18 5.68
N PRO A 326 -19.62 -7.60 5.51
CA PRO A 326 -20.48 -6.97 4.51
C PRO A 326 -20.70 -5.47 4.74
N ALA A 327 -20.88 -5.03 5.99
CA ALA A 327 -21.03 -3.62 6.30
C ALA A 327 -19.74 -2.81 6.06
N LEU A 328 -18.57 -3.41 6.25
CA LEU A 328 -17.28 -2.80 5.85
C LEU A 328 -17.22 -2.62 4.32
N MET A 329 -17.68 -3.60 3.54
CA MET A 329 -17.74 -3.47 2.08
C MET A 329 -18.69 -2.37 1.63
N ASP A 330 -19.87 -2.27 2.23
CA ASP A 330 -20.83 -1.18 1.98
C ASP A 330 -20.18 0.19 2.25
N GLU A 331 -19.47 0.31 3.37
CA GLU A 331 -18.81 1.56 3.75
C GLU A 331 -17.67 1.94 2.78
N LEU A 332 -16.87 0.97 2.34
CA LEU A 332 -15.81 1.22 1.36
C LEU A 332 -16.37 1.68 -0.01
N VAL A 333 -17.46 1.08 -0.45
CA VAL A 333 -18.15 1.50 -1.68
C VAL A 333 -18.74 2.91 -1.50
N ARG A 334 -19.39 3.19 -0.36
CA ARG A 334 -19.92 4.53 -0.04
C ARG A 334 -18.83 5.59 -0.10
N LEU A 335 -17.69 5.34 0.55
CA LEU A 335 -16.54 6.25 0.56
C LEU A 335 -15.98 6.49 -0.84
N ALA A 336 -15.90 5.45 -1.70
CA ALA A 336 -15.47 5.59 -3.08
C ALA A 336 -16.35 6.56 -3.88
N PHE A 337 -17.67 6.44 -3.76
CA PHE A 337 -18.60 7.36 -4.41
C PHE A 337 -18.60 8.76 -3.79
N ASP A 338 -18.42 8.87 -2.47
CA ASP A 338 -18.30 10.18 -1.80
C ASP A 338 -17.08 10.94 -2.30
N ARG A 339 -15.92 10.26 -2.42
CA ARG A 339 -14.72 10.86 -3.03
C ARG A 339 -15.00 11.30 -4.46
N LYS A 340 -15.58 10.46 -5.28
CA LYS A 340 -15.91 10.80 -6.66
C LYS A 340 -16.80 12.03 -6.76
N ARG A 341 -17.85 12.14 -5.93
CA ARG A 341 -18.72 13.34 -5.87
C ARG A 341 -17.95 14.59 -5.44
N LYS A 342 -17.05 14.47 -4.42
CA LYS A 342 -16.18 15.59 -3.98
C LYS A 342 -15.25 16.05 -5.11
N GLU A 343 -14.72 15.13 -5.90
CA GLU A 343 -13.85 15.40 -7.06
C GLU A 343 -14.61 16.11 -8.20
N GLU A 344 -15.82 15.67 -8.52
CA GLU A 344 -16.65 16.26 -9.59
C GLU A 344 -17.05 17.72 -9.31
N LEU A 345 -17.01 18.16 -8.05
CA LEU A 345 -17.22 19.56 -7.68
C LEU A 345 -15.99 20.43 -7.94
N LYS A 346 -14.86 19.87 -8.33
CA LYS A 346 -13.60 20.59 -8.54
C LYS A 346 -13.33 20.74 -10.04
N THR A 347 -12.71 21.86 -10.42
CA THR A 347 -12.36 22.14 -11.82
C THR A 347 -10.96 21.59 -12.10
N PHE A 348 -10.86 20.50 -12.89
CA PHE A 348 -9.58 19.88 -13.26
C PHE A 348 -9.08 20.27 -14.66
N SER A 349 -9.94 20.85 -15.51
CA SER A 349 -9.56 21.28 -16.85
C SER A 349 -10.26 22.59 -17.21
N PHE A 350 -9.61 23.36 -18.06
CA PHE A 350 -10.17 24.56 -18.65
C PHE A 350 -10.22 24.37 -20.15
N ASP A 351 -11.35 24.65 -20.79
CA ASP A 351 -11.51 24.65 -22.24
C ASP A 351 -10.76 25.82 -22.90
N ASN A 352 -9.48 25.96 -22.59
CA ASN A 352 -8.62 26.98 -23.16
C ASN A 352 -7.72 26.34 -24.22
N ASN A 353 -8.06 26.56 -25.48
CA ASN A 353 -7.13 26.29 -26.57
C ASN A 353 -6.05 27.40 -26.59
N ILE A 354 -4.98 27.21 -25.81
CA ILE A 354 -3.82 28.15 -25.71
C ILE A 354 -3.24 28.42 -27.11
N PHE A 355 -3.30 27.47 -28.02
CA PHE A 355 -2.86 27.64 -29.41
C PHE A 355 -3.83 28.47 -30.25
N ALA A 356 -5.12 28.46 -29.95
CA ALA A 356 -6.11 29.36 -30.59
C ALA A 356 -5.98 30.81 -30.06
N MET A 357 -5.58 30.97 -28.77
CA MET A 357 -5.29 32.31 -28.19
C MET A 357 -3.93 32.85 -28.66
N GLY A 358 -2.99 32.02 -29.07
CA GLY A 358 -1.64 32.44 -29.55
C GLY A 358 -1.64 33.21 -30.85
N GLY A 359 -2.77 33.24 -31.59
CA GLY A 359 -2.97 34.16 -32.72
C GLY A 359 -3.13 35.62 -32.32
N ALA A 360 -3.46 35.92 -31.04
CA ALA A 360 -3.67 37.26 -30.53
C ALA A 360 -2.46 37.79 -29.69
N ILE A 361 -1.60 36.90 -29.21
CA ILE A 361 -0.35 37.25 -28.53
C ILE A 361 0.79 36.89 -29.45
N GLY A 362 1.11 37.79 -30.37
CA GLY A 362 2.22 37.61 -31.30
C GLY A 362 3.50 37.30 -30.54
N ALA A 363 3.97 36.08 -30.65
CA ALA A 363 5.38 35.78 -30.41
C ALA A 363 6.20 36.54 -31.47
N LYS A 364 6.49 37.81 -31.20
CA LYS A 364 7.59 38.48 -31.87
C LYS A 364 8.86 37.75 -31.44
N GLY A 365 9.21 36.73 -32.21
CA GLY A 365 10.47 36.05 -32.09
C GLY A 365 11.56 37.09 -32.15
N SER A 366 12.29 37.25 -31.09
CA SER A 366 13.56 37.97 -31.07
C SER A 366 14.44 37.37 -32.20
N LYS A 367 14.69 38.16 -33.22
CA LYS A 367 15.71 37.85 -34.22
C LYS A 367 17.06 37.77 -33.48
N GLY A 368 17.52 36.55 -33.23
CA GLY A 368 18.84 36.30 -32.70
C GLY A 368 19.87 36.93 -33.62
N THR A 369 20.62 37.84 -33.09
CA THR A 369 21.82 38.40 -33.71
C THR A 369 22.83 37.27 -33.91
N LYS A 370 23.24 37.06 -35.14
CA LYS A 370 24.38 36.19 -35.45
C LYS A 370 25.63 36.84 -34.91
N PHE A 371 26.37 36.09 -34.11
CA PHE A 371 27.82 36.16 -34.00
C PHE A 371 28.42 34.77 -34.17
#